data_e081172cebcb179ad8a90a6cae9c9b25
#
_entry.id   e081172cebcb179ad8a90a6cae9c9b25
#
_cell.length_a   1.000
_cell.length_b   1.000
_cell.length_c   1.000
_cell.angle_alpha   90.00
_cell.angle_beta   90.00
_cell.angle_gamma   90.00
#
_symmetry.space_group_name_H-M   'P 1'
#
loop_
_entity.id
_entity.type
_entity.pdbx_description
1 polymer ?
#
loop_
_entity_poly.entity_id
_entity_poly.type
_entity_poly.pdbx_seq_one_letter_code
_entity_poly.pdbx_strand_id
1 'polypeptide(L)' 'MAKKTPITRGDRFRDAQLGVFSRSAPDWVVEDVFTGTDGIEYARLSSVADPTRRKSISAAILHDRKRFAPVLD' A
#
# COMPACT_ATOMS: atom_id res chain seq x y z
N MET A 1 -3.51 -21.03 11.01
CA MET A 1 -3.93 -19.61 11.08
C MET A 1 -2.90 -18.76 10.33
N ALA A 2 -3.33 -18.06 9.32
CA ALA A 2 -2.39 -17.25 8.54
C ALA A 2 -2.02 -15.99 9.29
N LYS A 3 -0.73 -15.74 9.45
CA LYS A 3 -0.26 -14.48 9.99
C LYS A 3 -0.17 -13.47 8.86
N LYS A 4 -0.63 -12.25 9.11
CA LYS A 4 -0.42 -11.17 8.18
C LYS A 4 1.06 -10.81 8.17
N THR A 5 1.62 -10.74 6.97
CA THR A 5 2.99 -10.30 6.82
C THR A 5 3.08 -8.83 7.18
N PRO A 6 4.02 -8.41 8.04
CA PRO A 6 4.18 -6.99 8.34
C PRO A 6 4.48 -6.19 7.08
N ILE A 7 3.91 -4.99 7.01
CA ILE A 7 4.21 -4.07 5.93
C ILE A 7 5.55 -3.41 6.23
N THR A 8 6.45 -3.45 5.27
CA THR A 8 7.79 -2.91 5.44
C THR A 8 8.13 -1.96 4.30
N ARG A 9 9.11 -1.10 4.56
CA ARG A 9 9.63 -0.17 3.56
C ARG A 9 10.06 -0.95 2.32
N GLY A 10 9.67 -0.46 1.15
CA GLY A 10 10.00 -1.08 -0.12
C GLY A 10 8.94 -2.01 -0.65
N ASP A 11 7.96 -2.40 0.17
CA ASP A 11 6.84 -3.19 -0.31
C ASP A 11 6.05 -2.40 -1.33
N ARG A 12 5.53 -3.10 -2.33
CA ARG A 12 4.74 -2.49 -3.39
C ARG A 12 3.33 -3.03 -3.38
N PHE A 13 2.40 -2.14 -3.67
CA PHE A 13 0.98 -2.47 -3.74
C PHE A 13 0.37 -1.85 -4.98
N ARG A 14 -0.59 -2.55 -5.57
CA ARG A 14 -1.39 -2.04 -6.69
C ARG A 14 -2.80 -1.80 -6.19
N ASP A 15 -3.41 -0.70 -6.63
CA ASP A 15 -4.80 -0.41 -6.31
C ASP A 15 -5.69 -1.41 -7.05
N ALA A 16 -6.27 -2.35 -6.31
CA ALA A 16 -7.04 -3.43 -6.90
C ALA A 16 -8.37 -2.94 -7.49
N GLN A 17 -8.89 -1.83 -6.97
CA GLN A 17 -10.14 -1.30 -7.49
C GLN A 17 -9.96 -0.66 -8.87
N LEU A 18 -8.84 -0.01 -9.09
CA LEU A 18 -8.53 0.62 -10.38
C LEU A 18 -7.96 -0.39 -11.36
N GLY A 19 -7.26 -1.39 -10.87
CA GLY A 19 -6.56 -2.36 -11.70
C GLY A 19 -7.46 -3.21 -12.57
N VAL A 20 -8.73 -3.35 -12.22
CA VAL A 20 -9.68 -4.18 -12.99
C VAL A 20 -9.93 -3.57 -14.37
N PHE A 21 -9.98 -2.25 -14.45
CA PHE A 21 -10.35 -1.54 -15.70
C PHE A 21 -9.22 -0.72 -16.28
N SER A 22 -8.08 -0.66 -15.61
CA SER A 22 -6.99 0.19 -16.04
C SER A 22 -5.71 -0.61 -16.21
N ARG A 23 -5.15 -0.59 -17.41
CA ARG A 23 -3.85 -1.21 -17.68
C ARG A 23 -2.71 -0.44 -17.02
N SER A 24 -2.96 0.80 -16.69
CA SER A 24 -1.96 1.69 -16.08
C SER A 24 -2.27 1.97 -14.64
N ALA A 25 -2.92 1.04 -13.95
CA ALA A 25 -3.17 1.20 -12.52
C ALA A 25 -1.84 1.48 -11.83
N PRO A 26 -1.75 2.56 -11.05
CA PRO A 26 -0.49 2.92 -10.42
C PRO A 26 -0.11 1.93 -9.34
N ASP A 27 1.17 1.59 -9.33
CA ASP A 27 1.75 0.87 -8.20
C ASP A 27 2.19 1.89 -7.16
N TRP A 28 2.10 1.49 -5.91
CA TRP A 28 2.50 2.30 -4.77
C TRP A 28 3.60 1.57 -4.02
N VAL A 29 4.61 2.31 -3.60
CA VAL A 29 5.71 1.75 -2.81
C VAL A 29 5.65 2.33 -1.40
N VAL A 30 5.88 1.48 -0.41
CA VAL A 30 5.90 1.90 0.98
C VAL A 30 7.22 2.64 1.25
N GLU A 31 7.11 3.92 1.60
CA GLU A 31 8.27 4.72 1.97
C GLU A 31 8.58 4.61 3.46
N ASP A 32 7.54 4.48 4.28
CA ASP A 32 7.71 4.46 5.71
C ASP A 32 6.48 3.87 6.37
N VAL A 33 6.66 3.35 7.59
CA VAL A 33 5.58 2.82 8.41
C VAL A 33 5.66 3.52 9.76
N PHE A 34 4.54 4.03 10.24
CA PHE A 34 4.52 4.76 11.50
C PHE A 34 3.21 4.50 12.23
N THR A 35 3.23 4.73 13.55
CA THR A 35 2.04 4.63 14.38
C THR A 35 1.52 6.03 14.64
N GLY A 36 0.24 6.25 14.32
CA GLY A 36 -0.38 7.53 14.57
C GLY A 36 -0.68 7.77 16.05
N THR A 37 -1.09 8.98 16.36
CA THR A 37 -1.45 9.35 17.73
C THR A 37 -2.67 8.59 18.23
N ASP A 38 -3.46 8.04 17.32
CA ASP A 38 -4.61 7.19 17.63
C ASP A 38 -4.23 5.74 17.91
N GLY A 39 -2.94 5.39 17.85
CA GLY A 39 -2.45 4.04 18.05
C GLY A 39 -2.58 3.16 16.82
N ILE A 40 -3.03 3.69 15.70
CA ILE A 40 -3.19 2.93 14.46
C ILE A 40 -1.91 3.00 13.64
N GLU A 41 -1.53 1.86 13.07
CA GLU A 41 -0.38 1.79 12.19
C GLU A 41 -0.75 2.27 10.79
N TYR A 42 0.08 3.16 10.24
CA TYR A 42 -0.09 3.70 8.90
C TYR A 42 1.15 3.45 8.06
N ALA A 43 0.94 3.33 6.76
CA ALA A 43 2.03 3.30 5.79
C ALA A 43 1.97 4.55 4.93
N ARG A 44 3.11 5.19 4.73
CA ARG A 44 3.24 6.29 3.78
C ARG A 44 3.65 5.70 2.45
N LEU A 45 2.86 5.99 1.43
CA LEU A 45 3.07 5.45 0.10
C LEU A 45 3.43 6.56 -0.88
N SER A 46 4.29 6.23 -1.84
CA SER A 46 4.52 7.09 -3.00
C SER A 46 4.21 6.33 -4.28
N SER A 47 3.76 7.04 -5.30
CA SER A 47 3.51 6.43 -6.60
C SER A 47 4.83 6.06 -7.27
N VAL A 48 4.95 4.84 -7.77
CA VAL A 48 6.14 4.41 -8.49
C VAL A 48 6.31 5.23 -9.76
N ALA A 49 5.21 5.57 -10.43
CA ALA A 49 5.25 6.35 -11.67
C ALA A 49 5.54 7.83 -11.42
N ASP A 50 5.11 8.35 -10.27
CA ASP A 50 5.28 9.77 -9.95
C ASP A 50 5.55 9.91 -8.44
N PRO A 51 6.83 9.92 -8.03
CA PRO A 51 7.17 9.97 -6.61
C PRO A 51 6.72 11.23 -5.88
N THR A 52 6.27 12.26 -6.58
CA THR A 52 5.72 13.44 -5.93
C THR A 52 4.31 13.21 -5.39
N ARG A 53 3.64 12.16 -5.87
CA ARG A 53 2.32 11.78 -5.38
C ARG A 53 2.48 10.83 -4.21
N ARG A 54 2.01 11.27 -3.05
CA ARG A 54 2.13 10.51 -1.81
C ARG A 54 0.80 10.46 -1.10
N LYS A 55 0.60 9.39 -0.35
CA LYS A 55 -0.57 9.27 0.54
C LYS A 55 -0.23 8.37 1.71
N SER A 56 -0.99 8.51 2.80
CA SER A 56 -0.88 7.65 3.95
C SER A 56 -2.14 6.83 4.09
N ILE A 57 -1.98 5.54 4.31
CA ILE A 57 -3.11 4.60 4.41
C ILE A 57 -2.84 3.70 5.61
N SER A 58 -3.90 3.35 6.35
CA SER A 58 -3.74 2.43 7.47
C SER A 58 -3.26 1.06 6.96
N ALA A 59 -2.43 0.41 7.75
CA ALA A 59 -1.90 -0.91 7.40
C ALA A 59 -3.03 -1.92 7.20
N ALA A 60 -4.12 -1.78 7.95
CA ALA A 60 -5.27 -2.67 7.81
C ALA A 60 -5.87 -2.60 6.40
N ILE A 61 -5.93 -1.40 5.81
CA ILE A 61 -6.44 -1.24 4.44
C ILE A 61 -5.48 -1.88 3.44
N LEU A 62 -4.19 -1.77 3.64
CA LEU A 62 -3.21 -2.40 2.75
C LEU A 62 -3.28 -3.92 2.81
N HIS A 63 -3.71 -4.49 3.93
CA HIS A 63 -3.93 -5.92 4.04
C HIS A 63 -5.25 -6.37 3.41
N ASP A 64 -6.12 -5.46 3.06
CA ASP A 64 -7.38 -5.79 2.42
C ASP A 64 -7.16 -5.99 0.93
N ARG A 65 -7.15 -7.24 0.51
CA ARG A 65 -6.86 -7.61 -0.87
C ARG A 65 -7.92 -7.14 -1.87
N LYS A 66 -9.07 -6.76 -1.39
CA LYS A 66 -10.09 -6.17 -2.25
C LYS A 66 -9.73 -4.75 -2.66
N ARG A 67 -8.91 -4.08 -1.87
CA ARG A 67 -8.49 -2.70 -2.11
C ARG A 67 -7.08 -2.60 -2.67
N PHE A 68 -6.17 -3.41 -2.16
CA PHE A 68 -4.77 -3.38 -2.58
C PHE A 68 -4.24 -4.79 -2.72
N ALA A 69 -3.52 -5.02 -3.79
CA ALA A 69 -2.86 -6.29 -4.04
C ALA A 69 -1.35 -6.10 -3.95
N PRO A 70 -0.65 -6.96 -3.22
CA PRO A 70 0.81 -6.87 -3.19
C PRO A 70 1.39 -7.19 -4.56
N VAL A 71 2.39 -6.41 -4.96
CA VAL A 71 3.10 -6.63 -6.20
C VAL A 71 4.36 -7.42 -5.86
N LEU A 72 4.43 -8.64 -6.39
CA LEU A 72 5.56 -9.52 -6.17
C LEU A 72 6.48 -9.45 -7.38
N ASP A 73 7.77 -9.34 -7.10
CA ASP A 73 8.79 -9.36 -8.15
C ASP A 73 9.13 -10.79 -8.57
#